data_4619530bb24230a5897fe0065464b4e0
#
_entry.id   4619530bb24230a5897fe0065464b4e0
#
_cell.length_a   1.000
_cell.length_b   1.000
_cell.length_c   1.000
_cell.angle_alpha   90.00
_cell.angle_beta   90.00
_cell.angle_gamma   90.00
#
_symmetry.space_group_name_H-M   'P 1'
#
loop_
_entity.id
_entity.type
_entity.pdbx_description
1 polymer ?
#
loop_
_entity_poly.entity_id
_entity_poly.type
_entity_poly.pdbx_seq_one_letter_code
_entity_poly.pdbx_strand_id
1 'polypeptide(L)'
;ILFPDITYSFYDVWADMLRIPFETKALDDDFQIRKEDYYGENGGVVFPNPNAPTGILMPLSEIEDIIAHNRDVIVVVDEAYIDFGGESALPLIEKYDNLLVVQTFSKSRSLAGMRLGFAMGNEKLIRYINDVKYSFNSYTLNQTALSLGVQAIKDREYFEETCAKVIATREWTKCELKKLGFSFGDSMSNFIFATHER
;
A
#
# COMPACT_ATOMS: atom_id res chain seq x y z
N ILE A 1 -16.63 -5.28 1.39
CA ILE A 1 -15.24 -5.09 1.80
C ILE A 1 -15.09 -3.81 2.60
N LEU A 2 -14.04 -3.73 3.45
CA LEU A 2 -13.74 -2.57 4.28
C LEU A 2 -12.44 -1.90 3.82
N PHE A 3 -12.42 -0.56 3.83
CA PHE A 3 -11.20 0.25 3.62
C PHE A 3 -11.34 1.64 4.27
N PRO A 4 -10.24 2.40 4.49
CA PRO A 4 -10.32 3.73 5.08
C PRO A 4 -11.10 4.71 4.19
N ASP A 5 -11.73 5.71 4.80
CA ASP A 5 -12.48 6.76 4.08
C ASP A 5 -11.54 7.75 3.35
N ILE A 6 -10.40 8.09 3.98
CA ILE A 6 -9.36 8.90 3.35
C ILE A 6 -8.21 7.98 2.96
N THR A 7 -8.28 7.46 1.75
CA THR A 7 -7.32 6.48 1.22
C THR A 7 -7.14 6.61 -0.29
N TYR A 8 -6.50 5.62 -0.92
CA TYR A 8 -6.34 5.58 -2.37
C TYR A 8 -7.69 5.51 -3.07
N SER A 9 -7.96 6.53 -3.89
CA SER A 9 -9.27 6.82 -4.47
C SER A 9 -9.79 5.81 -5.50
N PHE A 10 -9.11 4.68 -5.71
CA PHE A 10 -9.56 3.65 -6.64
C PHE A 10 -10.16 2.42 -5.99
N TYR A 11 -10.13 2.29 -4.66
CA TYR A 11 -10.73 1.13 -4.01
C TYR A 11 -12.25 1.11 -4.17
N ASP A 12 -12.92 2.26 -3.98
CA ASP A 12 -14.35 2.45 -4.22
C ASP A 12 -14.70 2.26 -5.71
N VAL A 13 -13.89 2.83 -6.62
CA VAL A 13 -14.08 2.68 -8.07
C VAL A 13 -14.04 1.21 -8.50
N TRP A 14 -13.10 0.42 -7.96
CA TRP A 14 -13.04 -1.01 -8.28
C TRP A 14 -14.19 -1.77 -7.64
N ALA A 15 -14.55 -1.45 -6.41
CA ALA A 15 -15.69 -2.08 -5.75
C ALA A 15 -16.99 -1.82 -6.52
N ASP A 16 -17.24 -0.59 -6.92
CA ASP A 16 -18.41 -0.23 -7.73
C ASP A 16 -18.41 -0.91 -9.10
N MET A 17 -17.28 -0.89 -9.81
CA MET A 17 -17.15 -1.54 -11.11
C MET A 17 -17.45 -3.04 -11.04
N LEU A 18 -17.02 -3.69 -9.98
CA LEU A 18 -17.22 -5.12 -9.74
C LEU A 18 -18.52 -5.43 -8.97
N ARG A 19 -19.28 -4.40 -8.60
CA ARG A 19 -20.52 -4.51 -7.80
C ARG A 19 -20.30 -5.21 -6.47
N ILE A 20 -19.15 -4.94 -5.83
CA ILE A 20 -18.81 -5.45 -4.50
C ILE A 20 -19.28 -4.42 -3.46
N PRO A 21 -20.19 -4.80 -2.56
CA PRO A 21 -20.58 -3.91 -1.46
C PRO A 21 -19.37 -3.52 -0.60
N PHE A 22 -19.27 -2.24 -0.26
CA PHE A 22 -18.17 -1.76 0.58
C PHE A 22 -18.68 -0.81 1.67
N GLU A 23 -17.88 -0.70 2.71
CA GLU A 23 -18.04 0.27 3.79
C GLU A 23 -16.69 0.93 4.05
N THR A 24 -16.69 2.26 4.19
CA THR A 24 -15.49 3.01 4.55
C THR A 24 -15.41 3.18 6.07
N LYS A 25 -14.21 3.08 6.62
CA LYS A 25 -13.91 3.32 8.04
C LYS A 25 -13.20 4.66 8.19
N ALA A 26 -13.76 5.54 9.01
CA ALA A 26 -13.19 6.84 9.26
C ALA A 26 -11.81 6.72 9.92
N LEU A 27 -10.85 7.51 9.44
CA LEU A 27 -9.60 7.70 10.14
C LEU A 27 -9.85 8.45 11.46
N ASP A 28 -8.93 8.33 12.41
CA ASP A 28 -8.99 9.14 13.63
C ASP A 28 -8.59 10.60 13.39
N ASP A 29 -8.60 11.42 14.45
CA ASP A 29 -8.26 12.85 14.37
C ASP A 29 -6.80 13.11 13.94
N ASP A 30 -5.92 12.12 14.11
CA ASP A 30 -4.52 12.15 13.66
C ASP A 30 -4.32 11.47 12.29
N PHE A 31 -5.40 11.19 11.57
CA PHE A 31 -5.44 10.50 10.28
C PHE A 31 -4.87 9.07 10.29
N GLN A 32 -4.93 8.38 11.42
CA GLN A 32 -4.50 7.00 11.55
C GLN A 32 -5.68 6.04 11.30
N ILE A 33 -5.35 4.86 10.78
CA ILE A 33 -6.29 3.75 10.66
C ILE A 33 -6.47 3.13 12.04
N ARG A 34 -7.72 3.01 12.49
CA ARG A 34 -8.07 2.35 13.75
C ARG A 34 -8.32 0.87 13.49
N LYS A 35 -7.45 0.00 13.99
CA LYS A 35 -7.51 -1.44 13.73
C LYS A 35 -8.82 -2.10 14.18
N GLU A 36 -9.42 -1.61 15.28
CA GLU A 36 -10.65 -2.14 15.85
C GLU A 36 -11.85 -2.01 14.90
N ASP A 37 -11.83 -1.02 14.03
CA ASP A 37 -12.90 -0.79 13.06
C ASP A 37 -12.97 -1.88 11.96
N TYR A 38 -11.94 -2.74 11.90
CA TYR A 38 -11.80 -3.82 10.91
C TYR A 38 -12.03 -5.22 11.50
N TYR A 39 -12.43 -5.35 12.78
CA TYR A 39 -12.66 -6.64 13.43
C TYR A 39 -14.03 -7.25 13.19
N GLY A 40 -15.00 -6.43 12.75
CA GLY A 40 -16.37 -6.87 12.49
C GLY A 40 -16.49 -7.80 11.28
N GLU A 41 -17.63 -8.46 11.17
CA GLU A 41 -17.96 -9.30 10.01
C GLU A 41 -17.88 -8.49 8.70
N ASN A 42 -17.14 -9.02 7.73
CA ASN A 42 -16.92 -8.37 6.44
C ASN A 42 -16.56 -9.38 5.35
N GLY A 43 -16.50 -8.95 4.10
CA GLY A 43 -16.13 -9.79 2.96
C GLY A 43 -14.67 -9.61 2.49
N GLY A 44 -13.87 -8.85 3.22
CA GLY A 44 -12.46 -8.58 2.93
C GLY A 44 -12.04 -7.19 3.39
N VAL A 45 -10.77 -7.01 3.64
CA VAL A 45 -10.17 -5.74 4.08
C VAL A 45 -9.09 -5.32 3.11
N VAL A 46 -9.03 -4.03 2.77
CA VAL A 46 -7.92 -3.47 1.99
C VAL A 46 -7.52 -2.11 2.55
N PHE A 47 -6.23 -1.94 2.79
CA PHE A 47 -5.67 -0.64 3.20
C PHE A 47 -4.23 -0.49 2.74
N PRO A 48 -3.79 0.76 2.43
CA PRO A 48 -2.40 1.03 2.13
C PRO A 48 -1.57 1.15 3.40
N ASN A 49 -0.34 0.71 3.35
CA ASN A 49 0.64 0.95 4.40
C ASN A 49 2.03 1.25 3.83
N PRO A 50 2.51 2.50 3.94
CA PRO A 50 1.87 3.72 4.48
C PRO A 50 0.58 4.11 3.75
N ASN A 51 -0.40 4.68 4.49
CA ASN A 51 -1.64 5.12 3.87
C ASN A 51 -1.42 6.30 2.91
N ALA A 52 -2.10 6.31 1.79
CA ALA A 52 -2.11 7.43 0.85
C ALA A 52 -3.53 8.04 0.81
N PRO A 53 -3.71 9.36 1.05
CA PRO A 53 -2.73 10.44 0.94
C PRO A 53 -2.06 10.84 2.26
N THR A 54 -2.36 10.23 3.40
CA THR A 54 -1.89 10.71 4.71
C THR A 54 -0.38 10.49 4.93
N GLY A 55 0.18 9.44 4.31
CA GLY A 55 1.57 9.04 4.45
C GLY A 55 1.86 8.31 5.76
N ILE A 56 0.87 8.13 6.61
CA ILE A 56 1.04 7.56 7.95
C ILE A 56 1.19 6.05 7.87
N LEU A 57 2.16 5.54 8.63
CA LEU A 57 2.49 4.12 8.73
C LEU A 57 1.77 3.50 9.93
N MET A 58 1.05 2.40 9.70
CA MET A 58 0.55 1.53 10.76
C MET A 58 1.66 0.57 11.20
N PRO A 59 1.90 0.37 12.50
CA PRO A 59 2.85 -0.62 13.00
C PRO A 59 2.51 -2.04 12.55
N LEU A 60 3.53 -2.86 12.29
CA LEU A 60 3.35 -4.25 11.84
C LEU A 60 2.50 -5.09 12.81
N SER A 61 2.61 -4.84 14.12
CA SER A 61 1.80 -5.51 15.15
C SER A 61 0.30 -5.22 15.03
N GLU A 62 -0.07 -4.02 14.59
CA GLU A 62 -1.47 -3.66 14.38
C GLU A 62 -2.02 -4.23 13.08
N ILE A 63 -1.19 -4.28 12.04
CA ILE A 63 -1.50 -4.99 10.79
C ILE A 63 -1.74 -6.47 11.08
N GLU A 64 -0.85 -7.09 11.87
CA GLU A 64 -0.99 -8.48 12.27
C GLU A 64 -2.30 -8.73 13.04
N ASP A 65 -2.68 -7.79 13.89
CA ASP A 65 -3.91 -7.87 14.68
C ASP A 65 -5.16 -7.83 13.77
N ILE A 66 -5.20 -6.93 12.77
CA ILE A 66 -6.28 -6.92 11.75
C ILE A 66 -6.34 -8.26 11.01
N ILE A 67 -5.19 -8.79 10.57
CA ILE A 67 -5.15 -10.06 9.83
C ILE A 67 -5.67 -11.22 10.70
N ALA A 68 -5.28 -11.23 11.97
CA ALA A 68 -5.67 -12.27 12.92
C ALA A 68 -7.17 -12.30 13.22
N HIS A 69 -7.83 -11.14 13.21
CA HIS A 69 -9.28 -11.01 13.40
C HIS A 69 -10.11 -11.31 12.15
N ASN A 70 -9.47 -11.42 10.98
CA ASN A 70 -10.11 -11.59 9.68
C ASN A 70 -9.75 -12.91 8.98
N ARG A 71 -9.62 -14.02 9.75
CA ARG A 71 -9.11 -15.31 9.24
C ARG A 71 -9.90 -15.92 8.09
N ASP A 72 -11.19 -15.63 8.01
CA ASP A 72 -12.09 -16.21 7.02
C ASP A 72 -12.21 -15.38 5.73
N VAL A 73 -11.58 -14.20 5.70
CA VAL A 73 -11.60 -13.29 4.56
C VAL A 73 -10.18 -12.81 4.22
N ILE A 74 -10.00 -12.27 3.01
CA ILE A 74 -8.69 -11.79 2.55
C ILE A 74 -8.42 -10.39 3.12
N VAL A 75 -7.22 -10.20 3.65
CA VAL A 75 -6.67 -8.89 4.01
C VAL A 75 -5.61 -8.51 2.99
N VAL A 76 -5.83 -7.41 2.27
CA VAL A 76 -4.89 -6.86 1.30
C VAL A 76 -4.15 -5.68 1.93
N VAL A 77 -2.84 -5.78 2.06
CA VAL A 77 -1.97 -4.69 2.49
C VAL A 77 -1.29 -4.11 1.24
N ASP A 78 -1.66 -2.88 0.88
CA ASP A 78 -1.09 -2.18 -0.27
C ASP A 78 0.16 -1.40 0.17
N GLU A 79 1.30 -1.95 -0.19
CA GLU A 79 2.62 -1.42 0.16
C GLU A 79 3.24 -0.58 -0.97
N ALA A 80 2.43 0.18 -1.69
CA ALA A 80 2.93 1.01 -2.79
C ALA A 80 4.04 1.99 -2.39
N TYR A 81 4.11 2.37 -1.11
CA TYR A 81 5.06 3.36 -0.57
C TYR A 81 6.01 2.81 0.49
N ILE A 82 6.00 1.51 0.76
CA ILE A 82 6.74 0.89 1.88
C ILE A 82 8.25 1.15 1.85
N ASP A 83 8.83 1.26 0.66
CA ASP A 83 10.26 1.46 0.46
C ASP A 83 10.78 2.83 0.95
N PHE A 84 9.88 3.76 1.29
CA PHE A 84 10.24 5.10 1.76
C PHE A 84 10.30 5.23 3.29
N GLY A 85 10.07 4.16 4.06
CA GLY A 85 10.25 4.19 5.50
C GLY A 85 9.26 3.36 6.29
N GLY A 86 9.08 2.10 5.96
CA GLY A 86 8.21 1.20 6.72
C GLY A 86 8.79 -0.20 6.84
N GLU A 87 8.15 -1.02 7.65
CA GLU A 87 8.39 -2.45 7.73
C GLU A 87 7.29 -3.18 6.96
N SER A 88 7.68 -4.03 6.00
CA SER A 88 6.74 -4.79 5.18
C SER A 88 6.02 -5.86 5.98
N ALA A 89 4.73 -6.07 5.68
CA ALA A 89 3.95 -7.19 6.19
C ALA A 89 4.33 -8.54 5.53
N LEU A 90 5.28 -8.55 4.59
CA LEU A 90 5.72 -9.75 3.89
C LEU A 90 6.07 -10.94 4.80
N PRO A 91 6.78 -10.79 5.94
CA PRO A 91 7.06 -11.92 6.84
C PRO A 91 5.81 -12.58 7.42
N LEU A 92 4.68 -11.88 7.50
CA LEU A 92 3.43 -12.42 8.03
C LEU A 92 2.74 -13.41 7.09
N ILE A 93 3.13 -13.47 5.81
CA ILE A 93 2.57 -14.42 4.83
C ILE A 93 2.80 -15.88 5.26
N GLU A 94 3.92 -16.17 5.92
CA GLU A 94 4.21 -17.52 6.41
C GLU A 94 3.28 -17.95 7.58
N LYS A 95 2.69 -16.97 8.27
CA LYS A 95 1.79 -17.20 9.43
C LYS A 95 0.31 -17.10 9.06
N TYR A 96 -0.01 -16.37 7.98
CA TYR A 96 -1.38 -15.97 7.65
C TYR A 96 -1.72 -16.25 6.19
N ASP A 97 -2.49 -17.31 5.94
CA ASP A 97 -2.91 -17.71 4.59
C ASP A 97 -3.87 -16.71 3.91
N ASN A 98 -4.50 -15.84 4.70
CA ASN A 98 -5.44 -14.83 4.25
C ASN A 98 -4.80 -13.47 3.94
N LEU A 99 -3.48 -13.32 4.08
CA LEU A 99 -2.76 -12.09 3.78
C LEU A 99 -2.32 -12.04 2.30
N LEU A 100 -2.59 -10.91 1.67
CA LEU A 100 -2.05 -10.55 0.36
C LEU A 100 -1.31 -9.20 0.48
N VAL A 101 -0.02 -9.21 0.23
CA VAL A 101 0.80 -7.98 0.14
C VAL A 101 0.96 -7.61 -1.32
N VAL A 102 0.68 -6.35 -1.67
CA VAL A 102 0.86 -5.83 -3.04
C VAL A 102 1.86 -4.70 -3.07
N GLN A 103 2.73 -4.70 -4.07
CA GLN A 103 3.76 -3.68 -4.28
C GLN A 103 3.82 -3.26 -5.74
N THR A 104 4.43 -2.10 -6.00
CA THR A 104 4.49 -1.52 -7.34
C THR A 104 5.90 -1.03 -7.70
N PHE A 105 6.22 -1.06 -8.98
CA PHE A 105 7.41 -0.40 -9.53
C PHE A 105 7.19 1.09 -9.81
N SER A 106 5.96 1.58 -9.65
CA SER A 106 5.57 2.94 -10.06
C SER A 106 6.14 4.03 -9.16
N LYS A 107 6.55 3.73 -7.94
CA LYS A 107 6.96 4.71 -6.92
C LYS A 107 8.47 4.67 -6.71
N SER A 108 8.95 3.85 -5.79
CA SER A 108 10.35 3.76 -5.40
C SER A 108 11.29 3.36 -6.54
N ARG A 109 10.81 2.56 -7.49
CA ARG A 109 11.59 2.13 -8.65
C ARG A 109 11.43 3.00 -9.89
N SER A 110 10.69 4.12 -9.79
CA SER A 110 10.53 5.13 -10.85
C SER A 110 10.03 4.61 -12.20
N LEU A 111 9.30 3.48 -12.21
CA LEU A 111 8.81 2.82 -13.43
C LEU A 111 7.28 2.92 -13.61
N ALA A 112 6.68 4.05 -13.22
CA ALA A 112 5.22 4.26 -13.33
C ALA A 112 4.67 4.03 -14.75
N GLY A 113 5.42 4.42 -15.77
CA GLY A 113 5.05 4.23 -17.19
C GLY A 113 5.07 2.78 -17.65
N MET A 114 5.76 1.88 -16.96
CA MET A 114 5.85 0.46 -17.31
C MET A 114 4.65 -0.36 -16.84
N ARG A 115 3.78 0.19 -16.00
CA ARG A 115 2.57 -0.45 -15.49
C ARG A 115 2.86 -1.81 -14.83
N LEU A 116 3.89 -1.87 -14.00
CA LEU A 116 4.40 -3.09 -13.38
C LEU A 116 4.13 -3.06 -11.86
N GLY A 117 3.57 -4.13 -11.35
CA GLY A 117 3.37 -4.40 -9.93
C GLY A 117 3.33 -5.90 -9.68
N PHE A 118 3.31 -6.29 -8.43
CA PHE A 118 3.30 -7.69 -8.04
C PHE A 118 2.56 -7.88 -6.71
N ALA A 119 2.08 -9.10 -6.50
CA ALA A 119 1.43 -9.52 -5.28
C ALA A 119 2.17 -10.72 -4.68
N MET A 120 2.19 -10.78 -3.37
CA MET A 120 2.82 -11.83 -2.59
C MET A 120 1.81 -12.34 -1.56
N GLY A 121 1.70 -13.66 -1.42
CA GLY A 121 0.74 -14.28 -0.52
C GLY A 121 0.87 -15.79 -0.54
N ASN A 122 -0.01 -16.46 0.19
CA ASN A 122 -0.12 -17.91 0.17
C ASN A 122 -0.29 -18.43 -1.27
N GLU A 123 0.31 -19.57 -1.59
CA GLU A 123 0.27 -20.17 -2.93
C GLU A 123 -1.18 -20.32 -3.48
N LYS A 124 -2.13 -20.65 -2.61
CA LYS A 124 -3.54 -20.79 -2.98
C LYS A 124 -4.14 -19.44 -3.44
N LEU A 125 -3.85 -18.33 -2.74
CA LEU A 125 -4.29 -17.00 -3.14
C LEU A 125 -3.67 -16.59 -4.47
N ILE A 126 -2.37 -16.80 -4.62
CA ILE A 126 -1.66 -16.47 -5.87
C ILE A 126 -2.20 -17.30 -7.05
N ARG A 127 -2.58 -18.55 -6.81
CA ARG A 127 -3.24 -19.39 -7.83
C ARG A 127 -4.58 -18.76 -8.26
N TYR A 128 -5.44 -18.37 -7.34
CA TYR A 128 -6.71 -17.72 -7.68
C TYR A 128 -6.52 -16.41 -8.46
N ILE A 129 -5.55 -15.59 -8.09
CA ILE A 129 -5.22 -14.38 -8.85
C ILE A 129 -4.77 -14.73 -10.27
N ASN A 130 -3.97 -15.77 -10.45
CA ASN A 130 -3.56 -16.22 -11.76
C ASN A 130 -4.73 -16.76 -12.57
N ASP A 131 -5.66 -17.51 -11.98
CA ASP A 131 -6.86 -18.01 -12.67
C ASP A 131 -7.70 -16.86 -13.19
N VAL A 132 -7.92 -15.80 -12.39
CA VAL A 132 -8.61 -14.56 -12.82
C VAL A 132 -7.82 -13.86 -13.92
N LYS A 133 -6.51 -13.67 -13.72
CA LYS A 133 -5.63 -13.02 -14.70
C LYS A 133 -5.68 -13.73 -16.06
N TYR A 134 -5.55 -15.05 -16.09
CA TYR A 134 -5.58 -15.82 -17.34
C TYR A 134 -6.97 -15.88 -17.97
N SER A 135 -8.03 -15.74 -17.19
CA SER A 135 -9.41 -15.67 -17.70
C SER A 135 -9.75 -14.29 -18.28
N PHE A 136 -9.14 -13.21 -17.75
CA PHE A 136 -9.46 -11.83 -18.12
C PHE A 136 -8.45 -11.24 -19.11
N ASN A 137 -7.15 -11.31 -18.81
CA ASN A 137 -6.07 -10.80 -19.65
C ASN A 137 -4.76 -11.53 -19.38
N SER A 138 -4.50 -12.61 -20.11
CA SER A 138 -3.32 -13.43 -19.96
C SER A 138 -2.01 -12.74 -20.36
N TYR A 139 -2.07 -11.73 -21.25
CA TYR A 139 -0.91 -11.02 -21.80
C TYR A 139 -0.80 -9.58 -21.23
N THR A 140 -0.91 -9.41 -19.94
CA THR A 140 -0.94 -8.11 -19.27
C THR A 140 0.37 -7.33 -19.38
N LEU A 141 1.51 -8.01 -19.42
CA LEU A 141 2.84 -7.39 -19.42
C LEU A 141 3.51 -7.54 -20.79
N ASN A 142 3.99 -6.42 -21.33
CA ASN A 142 4.80 -6.44 -22.55
C ASN A 142 6.25 -6.79 -22.24
N GLN A 143 7.03 -7.21 -23.27
CA GLN A 143 8.40 -7.63 -23.13
C GLN A 143 9.33 -6.54 -22.57
N THR A 144 9.09 -5.28 -22.92
CA THR A 144 9.87 -4.14 -22.41
C THR A 144 9.70 -3.97 -20.91
N ALA A 145 8.45 -4.03 -20.43
CA ALA A 145 8.16 -3.93 -19.00
C ALA A 145 8.83 -5.08 -18.21
N LEU A 146 8.75 -6.31 -18.71
CA LEU A 146 9.40 -7.46 -18.09
C LEU A 146 10.91 -7.27 -18.01
N SER A 147 11.56 -6.89 -19.11
CA SER A 147 13.01 -6.71 -19.19
C SER A 147 13.48 -5.59 -18.25
N LEU A 148 12.79 -4.44 -18.26
CA LEU A 148 13.14 -3.31 -17.40
C LEU A 148 12.85 -3.60 -15.91
N GLY A 149 11.78 -4.32 -15.60
CA GLY A 149 11.48 -4.75 -14.25
C GLY A 149 12.58 -5.62 -13.65
N VAL A 150 13.10 -6.57 -14.43
CA VAL A 150 14.23 -7.41 -14.00
C VAL A 150 15.49 -6.56 -13.76
N GLN A 151 15.78 -5.60 -14.62
CA GLN A 151 16.94 -4.70 -14.42
C GLN A 151 16.76 -3.83 -13.18
N ALA A 152 15.55 -3.27 -12.95
CA ALA A 152 15.24 -2.45 -11.78
C ALA A 152 15.38 -3.21 -10.45
N ILE A 153 15.12 -4.53 -10.44
CA ILE A 153 15.37 -5.35 -9.24
C ILE A 153 16.87 -5.60 -9.04
N LYS A 154 17.62 -5.80 -10.12
CA LYS A 154 19.05 -6.07 -10.05
C LYS A 154 19.87 -4.83 -9.69
N ASP A 155 19.41 -3.65 -10.07
CA ASP A 155 20.05 -2.36 -9.77
C ASP A 155 19.71 -1.89 -8.36
N ARG A 156 20.25 -2.62 -7.39
CA ARG A 156 19.99 -2.38 -5.97
C ARG A 156 20.62 -1.08 -5.48
N GLU A 157 21.83 -0.78 -5.95
CA GLU A 157 22.57 0.41 -5.54
C GLU A 157 21.82 1.70 -5.92
N TYR A 158 21.37 1.82 -7.17
CA TYR A 158 20.57 2.96 -7.63
C TYR A 158 19.24 3.07 -6.85
N PHE A 159 18.57 1.95 -6.61
CA PHE A 159 17.32 1.92 -5.84
C PHE A 159 17.53 2.45 -4.41
N GLU A 160 18.53 1.93 -3.69
CA GLU A 160 18.84 2.35 -2.32
C GLU A 160 19.23 3.84 -2.25
N GLU A 161 20.08 4.29 -3.20
CA GLU A 161 20.49 5.70 -3.29
C GLU A 161 19.32 6.64 -3.56
N THR A 162 18.42 6.31 -4.49
CA THR A 162 17.28 7.14 -4.84
C THR A 162 16.25 7.19 -3.72
N CYS A 163 15.95 6.07 -3.06
CA CYS A 163 15.09 6.04 -1.89
C CYS A 163 15.66 6.90 -0.74
N ALA A 164 16.96 6.78 -0.46
CA ALA A 164 17.62 7.59 0.56
C ALA A 164 17.53 9.09 0.27
N LYS A 165 17.70 9.52 -0.99
CA LYS A 165 17.53 10.91 -1.40
C LYS A 165 16.10 11.42 -1.20
N VAL A 166 15.11 10.62 -1.54
CA VAL A 166 13.68 10.96 -1.33
C VAL A 166 13.39 11.11 0.17
N ILE A 167 13.85 10.17 0.99
CA ILE A 167 13.67 10.20 2.44
C ILE A 167 14.34 11.47 3.02
N ALA A 168 15.58 11.74 2.69
CA ALA A 168 16.29 12.92 3.15
C ALA A 168 15.59 14.24 2.74
N THR A 169 15.10 14.31 1.51
CA THR A 169 14.35 15.47 1.00
C THR A 169 13.02 15.62 1.76
N ARG A 170 12.30 14.54 2.03
CA ARG A 170 11.08 14.56 2.83
C ARG A 170 11.33 15.11 4.22
N GLU A 171 12.35 14.63 4.93
CA GLU A 171 12.65 15.07 6.28
C GLU A 171 13.07 16.57 6.30
N TRP A 172 13.87 16.98 5.33
CA TRP A 172 14.17 18.41 5.16
C TRP A 172 12.89 19.23 4.89
N THR A 173 12.02 18.77 4.02
CA THR A 173 10.75 19.45 3.69
C THR A 173 9.85 19.56 4.91
N LYS A 174 9.73 18.51 5.74
CA LYS A 174 9.00 18.55 7.02
C LYS A 174 9.53 19.68 7.91
N CYS A 175 10.86 19.82 8.02
CA CYS A 175 11.47 20.89 8.81
C CYS A 175 11.13 22.27 8.28
N GLU A 176 11.16 22.48 6.96
CA GLU A 176 10.85 23.78 6.35
C GLU A 176 9.35 24.10 6.45
N LEU A 177 8.45 23.15 6.23
CA LEU A 177 7.01 23.32 6.38
C LEU A 177 6.61 23.73 7.81
N LYS A 178 7.24 23.13 8.83
CA LYS A 178 7.02 23.52 10.23
C LYS A 178 7.37 25.00 10.49
N LYS A 179 8.46 25.51 9.91
CA LYS A 179 8.86 26.92 10.03
C LYS A 179 7.85 27.86 9.37
N LEU A 180 7.13 27.39 8.37
CA LEU A 180 6.08 28.13 7.66
C LEU A 180 4.69 27.99 8.30
N GLY A 181 4.55 27.29 9.43
CA GLY A 181 3.30 27.12 10.16
C GLY A 181 2.37 26.02 9.64
N PHE A 182 2.88 25.09 8.82
CA PHE A 182 2.11 23.92 8.41
C PHE A 182 2.06 22.85 9.50
N SER A 183 0.91 22.18 9.59
CA SER A 183 0.69 20.98 10.39
C SER A 183 0.59 19.77 9.48
N PHE A 184 1.15 18.62 9.88
CA PHE A 184 1.13 17.37 9.13
C PHE A 184 1.47 16.20 10.04
N GLY A 185 0.98 15.02 9.67
CA GLY A 185 1.39 13.74 10.27
C GLY A 185 2.81 13.31 9.87
N ASP A 186 3.36 12.32 10.57
CA ASP A 186 4.70 11.79 10.28
C ASP A 186 4.67 10.87 9.04
N SER A 187 4.78 11.46 7.86
CA SER A 187 4.76 10.71 6.62
C SER A 187 5.97 9.81 6.46
N MET A 188 5.72 8.54 6.11
CA MET A 188 6.70 7.53 5.69
C MET A 188 6.59 7.21 4.18
N SER A 189 6.01 8.14 3.40
CA SER A 189 5.87 8.07 1.94
C SER A 189 6.80 9.04 1.23
N ASN A 190 6.64 9.22 -0.07
CA ASN A 190 7.32 10.23 -0.88
C ASN A 190 6.50 11.52 -1.04
N PHE A 191 5.54 11.76 -0.17
CA PHE A 191 4.72 12.97 -0.10
C PHE A 191 4.43 13.35 1.37
N ILE A 192 3.91 14.54 1.60
CA ILE A 192 3.50 15.05 2.91
C ILE A 192 2.06 15.56 2.78
N PHE A 193 1.16 15.09 3.65
CA PHE A 193 -0.21 15.54 3.77
C PHE A 193 -0.27 16.66 4.78
N ALA A 194 -0.24 17.92 4.29
CA ALA A 194 -0.07 19.09 5.13
C ALA A 194 -1.28 20.03 5.08
N THR A 195 -1.59 20.64 6.21
CA THR A 195 -2.64 21.67 6.36
C THR A 195 -2.03 22.97 6.83
N HIS A 196 -2.72 24.09 6.55
CA HIS A 196 -2.39 25.42 7.02
C HIS A 196 -3.65 26.19 7.36
N GLU A 197 -3.62 27.06 8.37
CA GLU A 197 -4.78 27.84 8.84
C GLU A 197 -5.24 28.94 7.86
N ARG A 198 -4.56 29.14 6.74
CA ARG A 198 -4.89 30.18 5.74
C ARG A 198 -5.61 29.59 4.54
#